data_ea11a84bcb2cf65196d79f5f327395f3
#
_entry.id   ea11a84bcb2cf65196d79f5f327395f3
#
_cell.length_a   1.000
_cell.length_b   1.000
_cell.length_c   1.000
_cell.angle_alpha   90.00
_cell.angle_beta   90.00
_cell.angle_gamma   90.00
#
_symmetry.space_group_name_H-M   'P 1'
#
loop_
_entity.id
_entity.type
_entity.pdbx_description
1 polymer ?
#
loop_
_entity_poly.entity_id
_entity_poly.type
_entity_poly.pdbx_seq_one_letter_code
_entity_poly.pdbx_strand_id
1 'polypeptide(L)'
;MTSQLRKINNVIEQFLLPLAEAVSGWSTLAAIRSALIVTLPLMFLGSLAELLISFPLDAYKEFMFRQFGPEWRMFGQILKDATFSVMSLIMVFSIGHHLADQFNHDNPVLRANPVIAGLVAFTAFFCLLQQDGDALNRRWLGVAGLFVAILVGVFATRLFLYFFSIKRLHLHLPGGTPDIAIPQAFNAFIPGMLTVLVFAALGAAMQTFVGMSLHEALYQSIRMPFDAIGEGLGRGMLYILSLHVLWFAGIHGANVLDPITHDIYGAAMLANEVAAAAGEPLPHIMTKTFMDTFVFMGG
;
A
#
# COMPACT_ATOMS: atom_id res chain seq x y z
N MET A 1 11.22 41.63 -6.79
CA MET A 1 11.52 40.17 -6.70
C MET A 1 12.01 39.74 -5.33
N THR A 2 12.81 40.52 -4.62
CA THR A 2 13.39 40.18 -3.29
C THR A 2 12.43 40.16 -2.11
N SER A 3 11.35 40.96 -2.07
CA SER A 3 10.40 40.99 -0.94
C SER A 3 9.43 39.81 -0.95
N GLN A 4 9.02 39.34 -2.11
CA GLN A 4 8.17 38.16 -2.24
C GLN A 4 8.94 36.86 -1.92
N LEU A 5 10.17 36.75 -2.36
CA LEU A 5 11.04 35.62 -2.01
C LEU A 5 11.28 35.53 -0.50
N ARG A 6 11.46 36.66 0.20
CA ARG A 6 11.57 36.68 1.66
C ARG A 6 10.29 36.24 2.35
N LYS A 7 9.11 36.62 1.85
CA LYS A 7 7.82 36.16 2.43
C LYS A 7 7.64 34.65 2.25
N ILE A 8 7.98 34.12 1.07
CA ILE A 8 7.93 32.68 0.80
C ILE A 8 8.91 31.94 1.72
N ASN A 9 10.13 32.44 1.85
CA ASN A 9 11.14 31.81 2.72
C ASN A 9 10.69 31.80 4.20
N ASN A 10 10.10 32.88 4.69
CA ASN A 10 9.56 32.95 6.03
C ASN A 10 8.40 31.96 6.25
N VAL A 11 7.52 31.74 5.29
CA VAL A 11 6.46 30.73 5.38
C VAL A 11 7.06 29.32 5.39
N ILE A 12 8.07 29.05 4.59
CA ILE A 12 8.77 27.77 4.57
C ILE A 12 9.43 27.51 5.93
N GLU A 13 10.20 28.47 6.44
CA GLU A 13 10.95 28.30 7.68
C GLU A 13 10.05 28.25 8.93
N GLN A 14 8.97 29.04 8.96
CA GLN A 14 8.13 29.14 10.17
C GLN A 14 7.01 28.11 10.23
N PHE A 15 6.52 27.61 9.10
CA PHE A 15 5.38 26.69 9.06
C PHE A 15 5.72 25.35 8.42
N LEU A 16 6.39 25.33 7.27
CA LEU A 16 6.61 24.09 6.54
C LEU A 16 7.75 23.26 7.14
N LEU A 17 8.85 23.87 7.56
CA LEU A 17 9.96 23.14 8.17
C LEU A 17 9.57 22.48 9.50
N PRO A 18 8.96 23.19 10.47
CA PRO A 18 8.53 22.56 11.73
C PRO A 18 7.49 21.46 11.52
N LEU A 19 6.57 21.63 10.54
CA LEU A 19 5.60 20.62 10.18
C LEU A 19 6.28 19.39 9.57
N ALA A 20 7.23 19.61 8.65
CA ALA A 20 8.00 18.53 8.02
C ALA A 20 8.86 17.77 9.05
N GLU A 21 9.48 18.49 10.01
CA GLU A 21 10.23 17.88 11.12
C GLU A 21 9.32 17.07 12.04
N ALA A 22 8.15 17.60 12.42
CA ALA A 22 7.18 16.89 13.22
C ALA A 22 6.68 15.61 12.52
N VAL A 23 6.34 15.71 11.24
CA VAL A 23 5.92 14.56 10.41
C VAL A 23 7.06 13.55 10.24
N SER A 24 8.29 14.03 10.00
CA SER A 24 9.47 13.17 9.88
C SER A 24 9.85 12.45 11.17
N GLY A 25 9.56 13.06 12.31
CA GLY A 25 9.83 12.49 13.63
C GLY A 25 8.84 11.40 14.06
N TRP A 26 7.75 11.18 13.37
CA TRP A 26 6.80 10.11 13.68
C TRP A 26 7.41 8.74 13.36
N SER A 27 7.66 7.96 14.40
CA SER A 27 8.23 6.61 14.27
C SER A 27 7.42 5.72 13.32
N THR A 28 6.08 5.81 13.38
CA THR A 28 5.20 5.07 12.46
C THR A 28 5.41 5.45 11.00
N LEU A 29 5.54 6.74 10.72
CA LEU A 29 5.73 7.22 9.36
C LEU A 29 7.14 6.87 8.84
N ALA A 30 8.14 6.93 9.72
CA ALA A 30 9.49 6.46 9.41
C ALA A 30 9.50 4.97 9.05
N ALA A 31 8.75 4.13 9.78
CA ALA A 31 8.63 2.70 9.47
C ALA A 31 7.92 2.45 8.14
N ILE A 32 6.82 3.18 7.84
CA ILE A 32 6.13 3.10 6.55
C ILE A 32 7.08 3.48 5.41
N ARG A 33 7.81 4.58 5.57
CA ARG A 33 8.80 5.04 4.58
C ARG A 33 9.91 4.02 4.36
N SER A 34 10.45 3.44 5.43
CA SER A 34 11.48 2.39 5.35
C SER A 34 10.94 1.16 4.62
N ALA A 35 9.69 0.77 4.90
CA ALA A 35 9.03 -0.34 4.21
C ALA A 35 8.88 -0.06 2.70
N LEU A 36 8.48 1.16 2.31
CA LEU A 36 8.41 1.57 0.90
C LEU A 36 9.78 1.55 0.22
N ILE A 37 10.83 2.05 0.89
CA ILE A 37 12.19 2.06 0.34
C ILE A 37 12.69 0.63 0.08
N VAL A 38 12.48 -0.28 1.01
CA VAL A 38 12.90 -1.69 0.85
C VAL A 38 12.17 -2.39 -0.30
N THR A 39 10.96 -1.95 -0.64
CA THR A 39 10.19 -2.51 -1.78
C THR A 39 10.58 -1.93 -3.14
N LEU A 40 11.37 -0.84 -3.21
CA LEU A 40 11.76 -0.18 -4.47
C LEU A 40 12.35 -1.13 -5.53
N PRO A 41 13.26 -2.08 -5.22
CA PRO A 41 13.78 -2.99 -6.24
C PRO A 41 12.69 -3.85 -6.89
N LEU A 42 11.68 -4.29 -6.09
CA LEU A 42 10.56 -5.08 -6.61
C LEU A 42 9.61 -4.22 -7.44
N MET A 43 9.36 -2.98 -7.01
CA MET A 43 8.56 -2.01 -7.78
C MET A 43 9.23 -1.70 -9.12
N PHE A 44 10.56 -1.50 -9.13
CA PHE A 44 11.31 -1.27 -10.36
C PHE A 44 11.23 -2.47 -11.30
N LEU A 45 11.39 -3.70 -10.78
CA LEU A 45 11.27 -4.93 -11.58
C LEU A 45 9.87 -5.09 -12.18
N GLY A 46 8.82 -4.81 -11.37
CA GLY A 46 7.43 -4.85 -11.83
C GLY A 46 7.14 -3.81 -12.91
N SER A 47 7.68 -2.58 -12.76
CA SER A 47 7.56 -1.51 -13.75
C SER A 47 8.27 -1.86 -15.06
N LEU A 48 9.44 -2.49 -14.99
CA LEU A 48 10.16 -2.97 -16.15
C LEU A 48 9.39 -4.09 -16.87
N ALA A 49 8.78 -5.00 -16.10
CA ALA A 49 7.93 -6.04 -16.66
C ALA A 49 6.70 -5.45 -17.36
N GLU A 50 6.03 -4.46 -16.75
CA GLU A 50 4.91 -3.74 -17.35
C GLU A 50 5.32 -3.04 -18.66
N LEU A 51 6.46 -2.34 -18.65
CA LEU A 51 6.99 -1.70 -19.85
C LEU A 51 7.22 -2.72 -20.97
N LEU A 52 7.77 -3.88 -20.62
CA LEU A 52 8.04 -4.94 -21.60
C LEU A 52 6.78 -5.48 -22.25
N ILE A 53 5.71 -5.71 -21.49
CA ILE A 53 4.46 -6.31 -22.03
C ILE A 53 3.51 -5.29 -22.66
N SER A 54 3.56 -4.02 -22.21
CA SER A 54 2.62 -2.96 -22.60
C SER A 54 3.23 -1.87 -23.50
N PHE A 55 4.44 -2.09 -24.03
CA PHE A 55 5.13 -1.09 -24.84
C PHE A 55 4.29 -0.65 -26.05
N PRO A 56 4.04 0.66 -26.25
CA PRO A 56 2.99 1.16 -27.15
C PRO A 56 3.42 1.26 -28.63
N LEU A 57 4.38 0.45 -29.09
CA LEU A 57 4.81 0.40 -30.49
C LEU A 57 4.35 -0.91 -31.13
N ASP A 58 3.54 -0.83 -32.18
CA ASP A 58 3.06 -2.02 -32.89
C ASP A 58 4.19 -2.81 -33.56
N ALA A 59 5.20 -2.10 -34.11
CA ALA A 59 6.41 -2.73 -34.65
C ALA A 59 7.15 -3.57 -33.60
N TYR A 60 7.19 -3.13 -32.33
CA TYR A 60 7.75 -3.88 -31.22
C TYR A 60 6.93 -5.13 -30.92
N LYS A 61 5.61 -4.99 -30.83
CA LYS A 61 4.69 -6.11 -30.56
C LYS A 61 4.79 -7.18 -31.64
N GLU A 62 4.84 -6.76 -32.92
CA GLU A 62 5.04 -7.68 -34.05
C GLU A 62 6.41 -8.36 -34.01
N PHE A 63 7.49 -7.60 -33.71
CA PHE A 63 8.83 -8.18 -33.56
C PHE A 63 8.84 -9.24 -32.46
N MET A 64 8.31 -8.93 -31.26
CA MET A 64 8.24 -9.85 -30.14
C MET A 64 7.41 -11.10 -30.48
N PHE A 65 6.27 -10.93 -31.13
CA PHE A 65 5.42 -12.04 -31.60
C PHE A 65 6.14 -12.94 -32.60
N ARG A 66 6.86 -12.35 -33.57
CA ARG A 66 7.61 -13.14 -34.60
C ARG A 66 8.78 -13.91 -34.00
N GLN A 67 9.49 -13.34 -33.00
CA GLN A 67 10.68 -13.94 -32.39
C GLN A 67 10.35 -14.99 -31.33
N PHE A 68 9.33 -14.71 -30.50
CA PHE A 68 9.03 -15.50 -29.29
C PHE A 68 7.65 -16.18 -29.33
N GLY A 69 6.87 -15.97 -30.39
CA GLY A 69 5.55 -16.55 -30.56
C GLY A 69 4.44 -15.86 -29.74
N PRO A 70 3.23 -16.46 -29.71
CA PRO A 70 2.05 -15.85 -29.08
C PRO A 70 2.21 -15.64 -27.56
N GLU A 71 3.01 -16.45 -26.90
CA GLU A 71 3.20 -16.42 -25.43
C GLU A 71 4.32 -15.46 -24.98
N TRP A 72 4.82 -14.58 -25.85
CA TRP A 72 5.95 -13.69 -25.54
C TRP A 72 5.72 -12.80 -24.30
N ARG A 73 4.45 -12.50 -23.98
CA ARG A 73 4.10 -11.69 -22.82
C ARG A 73 4.17 -12.45 -21.50
N MET A 74 4.17 -13.79 -21.54
CA MET A 74 4.06 -14.65 -20.37
C MET A 74 5.16 -14.38 -19.34
N PHE A 75 6.40 -14.19 -19.79
CA PHE A 75 7.53 -13.88 -18.90
C PHE A 75 7.31 -12.56 -18.14
N GLY A 76 6.93 -11.49 -18.84
CA GLY A 76 6.64 -10.20 -18.21
C GLY A 76 5.42 -10.27 -17.29
N GLN A 77 4.39 -11.04 -17.66
CA GLN A 77 3.22 -11.23 -16.81
C GLN A 77 3.57 -11.96 -15.51
N ILE A 78 4.39 -13.00 -15.55
CA ILE A 78 4.88 -13.69 -14.34
C ILE A 78 5.65 -12.73 -13.42
N LEU A 79 6.54 -11.89 -13.97
CA LEU A 79 7.29 -10.90 -13.19
C LEU A 79 6.36 -9.85 -12.56
N LYS A 80 5.39 -9.34 -13.31
CA LYS A 80 4.38 -8.40 -12.83
C LYS A 80 3.56 -9.02 -11.70
N ASP A 81 3.09 -10.26 -11.87
CA ASP A 81 2.30 -10.97 -10.88
C ASP A 81 3.11 -11.27 -9.60
N ALA A 82 4.40 -11.61 -9.74
CA ALA A 82 5.29 -11.86 -8.61
C ALA A 82 5.68 -10.58 -7.85
N THR A 83 5.43 -9.39 -8.40
CA THR A 83 5.77 -8.10 -7.79
C THR A 83 4.52 -7.30 -7.42
N PHE A 84 3.83 -6.73 -8.39
CA PHE A 84 2.68 -5.83 -8.14
C PHE A 84 1.45 -6.55 -7.60
N SER A 85 1.19 -7.79 -8.02
CA SER A 85 0.01 -8.53 -7.56
C SER A 85 0.11 -9.05 -6.11
N VAL A 86 1.28 -8.95 -5.48
CA VAL A 86 1.51 -9.32 -4.07
C VAL A 86 2.07 -8.17 -3.23
N MET A 87 2.05 -6.95 -3.75
CA MET A 87 2.70 -5.79 -3.13
C MET A 87 2.17 -5.48 -1.72
N SER A 88 0.87 -5.62 -1.49
CA SER A 88 0.27 -5.39 -0.16
C SER A 88 0.78 -6.37 0.89
N LEU A 89 1.04 -7.62 0.50
CA LEU A 89 1.58 -8.64 1.41
C LEU A 89 3.01 -8.31 1.82
N ILE A 90 3.82 -7.89 0.86
CA ILE A 90 5.21 -7.47 1.11
C ILE A 90 5.21 -6.22 2.00
N MET A 91 4.32 -5.28 1.73
CA MET A 91 4.22 -4.03 2.47
C MET A 91 3.79 -4.23 3.92
N VAL A 92 2.74 -5.01 4.17
CA VAL A 92 2.24 -5.25 5.53
C VAL A 92 3.30 -5.94 6.41
N PHE A 93 3.99 -6.93 5.85
CA PHE A 93 5.11 -7.59 6.52
C PHE A 93 6.26 -6.61 6.81
N SER A 94 6.67 -5.83 5.81
CA SER A 94 7.78 -4.89 5.92
C SER A 94 7.51 -3.79 6.96
N ILE A 95 6.28 -3.24 7.01
CA ILE A 95 5.87 -2.28 8.03
C ILE A 95 5.95 -2.90 9.43
N GLY A 96 5.43 -4.12 9.59
CA GLY A 96 5.50 -4.84 10.86
C GLY A 96 6.94 -5.05 11.34
N HIS A 97 7.82 -5.44 10.42
CA HIS A 97 9.25 -5.59 10.67
C HIS A 97 9.89 -4.29 11.14
N HIS A 98 9.74 -3.20 10.38
CA HIS A 98 10.38 -1.93 10.69
C HIS A 98 9.82 -1.26 11.97
N LEU A 99 8.52 -1.40 12.26
CA LEU A 99 7.96 -0.91 13.52
C LEU A 99 8.51 -1.66 14.74
N ALA A 100 8.68 -2.98 14.64
CA ALA A 100 9.27 -3.76 15.72
C ALA A 100 10.77 -3.46 15.88
N ASP A 101 11.47 -3.19 14.79
CA ASP A 101 12.87 -2.77 14.84
C ASP A 101 13.04 -1.41 15.53
N GLN A 102 12.19 -0.44 15.22
CA GLN A 102 12.16 0.84 15.94
C GLN A 102 11.79 0.68 17.41
N PHE A 103 10.79 -0.15 17.73
CA PHE A 103 10.46 -0.46 19.13
C PHE A 103 11.66 -1.00 19.90
N ASN A 104 12.43 -1.89 19.26
CA ASN A 104 13.65 -2.47 19.86
C ASN A 104 14.75 -1.42 20.09
N HIS A 105 14.85 -0.41 19.22
CA HIS A 105 15.78 0.68 19.39
C HIS A 105 15.43 1.51 20.63
N ASP A 106 14.14 1.80 20.82
CA ASP A 106 13.63 2.58 21.95
C ASP A 106 13.60 1.74 23.24
N ASN A 107 13.56 0.41 23.15
CA ASN A 107 13.44 -0.52 24.27
C ASN A 107 14.54 -1.60 24.25
N PRO A 108 15.79 -1.28 24.59
CA PRO A 108 16.92 -2.21 24.45
C PRO A 108 16.84 -3.46 25.34
N VAL A 109 16.04 -3.42 26.41
CA VAL A 109 15.88 -4.54 27.36
C VAL A 109 14.76 -5.50 26.92
N LEU A 110 13.71 -4.98 26.27
CA LEU A 110 12.55 -5.77 25.83
C LEU A 110 12.52 -5.79 24.29
N ARG A 111 13.15 -6.80 23.70
CA ARG A 111 13.29 -6.91 22.25
C ARG A 111 12.30 -7.88 21.67
N ALA A 112 11.39 -7.40 20.84
CA ALA A 112 10.54 -8.20 19.99
C ALA A 112 11.30 -8.66 18.73
N ASN A 113 11.05 -9.87 18.25
CA ASN A 113 11.63 -10.30 16.99
C ASN A 113 10.89 -9.60 15.81
N PRO A 114 11.58 -8.78 14.97
CA PRO A 114 10.94 -8.04 13.90
C PRO A 114 10.29 -8.93 12.82
N VAL A 115 10.88 -10.11 12.56
CA VAL A 115 10.30 -11.05 11.59
C VAL A 115 8.97 -11.60 12.11
N ILE A 116 8.88 -11.94 13.40
CA ILE A 116 7.63 -12.41 14.01
C ILE A 116 6.57 -11.31 13.97
N ALA A 117 6.95 -10.07 14.28
CA ALA A 117 6.03 -8.93 14.18
C ALA A 117 5.49 -8.73 12.76
N GLY A 118 6.37 -8.85 11.75
CA GLY A 118 5.98 -8.83 10.34
C GLY A 118 5.01 -9.96 9.97
N LEU A 119 5.28 -11.19 10.43
CA LEU A 119 4.40 -12.34 10.21
C LEU A 119 3.04 -12.19 10.90
N VAL A 120 3.00 -11.64 12.11
CA VAL A 120 1.74 -11.34 12.82
C VAL A 120 0.92 -10.31 12.06
N ALA A 121 1.54 -9.23 11.58
CA ALA A 121 0.87 -8.21 10.77
C ALA A 121 0.36 -8.80 9.44
N PHE A 122 1.16 -9.61 8.78
CA PHE A 122 0.79 -10.34 7.56
C PHE A 122 -0.44 -11.25 7.79
N THR A 123 -0.43 -12.03 8.86
CA THR A 123 -1.56 -12.91 9.22
C THR A 123 -2.81 -12.09 9.56
N ALA A 124 -2.66 -10.99 10.29
CA ALA A 124 -3.75 -10.06 10.60
C ALA A 124 -4.41 -9.47 9.33
N PHE A 125 -3.59 -9.16 8.31
CA PHE A 125 -4.09 -8.69 7.01
C PHE A 125 -4.96 -9.75 6.33
N PHE A 126 -4.55 -11.02 6.36
CA PHE A 126 -5.36 -12.13 5.82
C PHE A 126 -6.69 -12.33 6.55
N CYS A 127 -6.74 -12.10 7.87
CA CYS A 127 -7.99 -12.19 8.65
C CYS A 127 -9.07 -11.19 8.16
N LEU A 128 -8.67 -10.13 7.46
CA LEU A 128 -9.55 -9.06 6.98
C LEU A 128 -9.92 -9.19 5.50
N LEU A 129 -9.31 -10.14 4.78
CA LEU A 129 -9.63 -10.40 3.37
C LEU A 129 -11.00 -11.03 3.24
N GLN A 130 -11.74 -10.59 2.24
CA GLN A 130 -12.97 -11.27 1.85
C GLN A 130 -12.63 -12.58 1.13
N GLN A 131 -13.32 -13.63 1.49
CA GLN A 131 -13.29 -14.90 0.80
C GLN A 131 -14.54 -14.99 -0.10
N ASP A 132 -14.34 -15.24 -1.39
CA ASP A 132 -15.41 -15.55 -2.33
C ASP A 132 -15.47 -17.08 -2.49
N GLY A 133 -16.23 -17.76 -1.61
CA GLY A 133 -16.18 -19.21 -1.47
C GLY A 133 -14.80 -19.68 -1.00
N ASP A 134 -14.17 -20.58 -1.75
CA ASP A 134 -12.82 -21.09 -1.46
C ASP A 134 -11.70 -20.22 -2.07
N ALA A 135 -12.02 -19.16 -2.82
CA ALA A 135 -11.06 -18.31 -3.47
C ALA A 135 -10.79 -17.01 -2.70
N LEU A 136 -9.51 -16.66 -2.57
CA LEU A 136 -9.10 -15.35 -2.06
C LEU A 136 -9.33 -14.29 -3.14
N ASN A 137 -9.88 -13.14 -2.75
CA ASN A 137 -9.97 -12.00 -3.64
C ASN A 137 -8.58 -11.42 -3.91
N ARG A 138 -8.00 -11.78 -5.07
CA ARG A 138 -6.64 -11.42 -5.48
C ARG A 138 -6.44 -9.92 -5.64
N ARG A 139 -7.52 -9.16 -5.88
CA ARG A 139 -7.47 -7.70 -6.05
C ARG A 139 -6.75 -7.01 -4.89
N TRP A 140 -7.02 -7.45 -3.65
CA TRP A 140 -6.50 -6.80 -2.45
C TRP A 140 -5.10 -7.25 -2.04
N LEU A 141 -4.53 -8.27 -2.69
CA LEU A 141 -3.16 -8.73 -2.41
C LEU A 141 -2.11 -7.81 -3.05
N GLY A 142 -2.45 -7.20 -4.18
CA GLY A 142 -1.58 -6.30 -4.94
C GLY A 142 -1.69 -4.83 -4.51
N VAL A 143 -1.36 -3.96 -5.44
CA VAL A 143 -1.32 -2.49 -5.23
C VAL A 143 -2.66 -1.93 -4.71
N ALA A 144 -3.80 -2.51 -5.13
CA ALA A 144 -5.12 -2.10 -4.70
C ALA A 144 -5.36 -2.22 -3.18
N GLY A 145 -4.69 -3.14 -2.51
CA GLY A 145 -4.78 -3.33 -1.06
C GLY A 145 -3.75 -2.51 -0.25
N LEU A 146 -2.87 -1.73 -0.87
CA LEU A 146 -1.77 -1.04 -0.20
C LEU A 146 -2.22 -0.14 0.95
N PHE A 147 -3.30 0.60 0.78
CA PHE A 147 -3.81 1.47 1.84
C PHE A 147 -4.19 0.66 3.09
N VAL A 148 -4.90 -0.45 2.90
CA VAL A 148 -5.27 -1.35 4.00
C VAL A 148 -4.03 -2.02 4.58
N ALA A 149 -3.06 -2.42 3.75
CA ALA A 149 -1.82 -3.01 4.21
C ALA A 149 -1.01 -2.06 5.11
N ILE A 150 -0.99 -0.77 4.79
CA ILE A 150 -0.37 0.26 5.64
C ILE A 150 -1.11 0.34 6.99
N LEU A 151 -2.42 0.48 6.99
CA LEU A 151 -3.20 0.57 8.22
C LEU A 151 -3.05 -0.69 9.08
N VAL A 152 -3.26 -1.85 8.49
CA VAL A 152 -3.15 -3.14 9.21
C VAL A 152 -1.73 -3.38 9.70
N GLY A 153 -0.72 -3.11 8.87
CA GLY A 153 0.68 -3.22 9.25
C GLY A 153 1.01 -2.40 10.50
N VAL A 154 0.50 -1.18 10.57
CA VAL A 154 0.68 -0.31 11.73
C VAL A 154 -0.11 -0.79 12.94
N PHE A 155 -1.43 -1.00 12.79
CA PHE A 155 -2.28 -1.30 13.93
C PHE A 155 -2.04 -2.71 14.50
N ALA A 156 -1.86 -3.72 13.64
CA ALA A 156 -1.57 -5.08 14.09
C ALA A 156 -0.22 -5.14 14.82
N THR A 157 0.81 -4.48 14.27
CA THR A 157 2.11 -4.47 14.92
C THR A 157 2.10 -3.71 16.24
N ARG A 158 1.42 -2.56 16.31
CA ARG A 158 1.29 -1.82 17.57
C ARG A 158 0.54 -2.63 18.63
N LEU A 159 -0.53 -3.32 18.23
CA LEU A 159 -1.28 -4.20 19.13
C LEU A 159 -0.42 -5.39 19.61
N PHE A 160 0.33 -5.99 18.69
CA PHE A 160 1.30 -7.04 19.02
C PHE A 160 2.35 -6.55 20.02
N LEU A 161 2.98 -5.40 19.77
CA LEU A 161 3.99 -4.81 20.65
C LEU A 161 3.41 -4.40 22.02
N TYR A 162 2.17 -3.93 22.04
CA TYR A 162 1.45 -3.67 23.29
C TYR A 162 1.29 -4.96 24.12
N PHE A 163 0.78 -6.05 23.54
CA PHE A 163 0.68 -7.32 24.22
C PHE A 163 2.06 -7.89 24.60
N PHE A 164 3.05 -7.71 23.72
CA PHE A 164 4.43 -8.12 23.98
C PHE A 164 5.06 -7.34 25.15
N SER A 165 4.63 -6.11 25.40
CA SER A 165 5.10 -5.34 26.55
C SER A 165 4.59 -5.86 27.89
N ILE A 166 3.54 -6.68 27.87
CA ILE A 166 2.97 -7.30 29.07
C ILE A 166 3.73 -8.59 29.40
N LYS A 167 4.74 -8.50 30.24
CA LYS A 167 5.62 -9.65 30.59
C LYS A 167 4.88 -10.90 31.06
N ARG A 168 3.67 -10.79 31.60
CA ARG A 168 2.82 -11.93 32.02
C ARG A 168 2.36 -12.80 30.85
N LEU A 169 2.38 -12.26 29.62
CA LEU A 169 2.03 -12.98 28.40
C LEU A 169 3.21 -13.73 27.79
N HIS A 170 4.41 -13.60 28.36
CA HIS A 170 5.58 -14.32 27.86
C HIS A 170 5.58 -15.75 28.36
N LEU A 171 5.77 -16.69 27.43
CA LEU A 171 6.01 -18.10 27.76
C LEU A 171 7.51 -18.30 28.02
N HIS A 172 7.88 -18.52 29.27
CA HIS A 172 9.25 -18.79 29.65
C HIS A 172 9.53 -20.29 29.53
N LEU A 173 10.53 -20.68 28.73
CA LEU A 173 11.00 -22.04 28.69
C LEU A 173 11.91 -22.32 29.89
N PRO A 174 11.64 -23.37 30.68
CA PRO A 174 12.54 -23.81 31.73
C PRO A 174 13.79 -24.46 31.08
N GLY A 175 14.96 -23.95 31.42
CA GLY A 175 16.25 -24.43 30.89
C GLY A 175 16.82 -23.49 29.82
N GLY A 176 18.11 -23.10 29.98
CA GLY A 176 18.79 -22.25 29.00
C GLY A 176 18.96 -22.99 27.68
N THR A 177 18.36 -22.48 26.62
CA THR A 177 18.67 -22.93 25.26
C THR A 177 19.83 -22.10 24.69
N PRO A 178 20.80 -22.72 24.00
CA PRO A 178 21.92 -21.99 23.39
C PRO A 178 21.48 -21.09 22.24
N ASP A 179 20.27 -21.29 21.70
CA ASP A 179 19.70 -20.52 20.59
C ASP A 179 18.78 -19.41 21.12
N ILE A 180 19.07 -18.16 20.74
CA ILE A 180 18.31 -16.96 21.12
C ILE A 180 16.94 -16.92 20.41
N ALA A 181 16.80 -17.54 19.24
CA ALA A 181 15.57 -17.48 18.44
C ALA A 181 14.41 -18.22 19.11
N ILE A 182 14.68 -19.32 19.81
CA ILE A 182 13.66 -20.13 20.47
C ILE A 182 12.94 -19.35 21.59
N PRO A 183 13.62 -18.77 22.59
CA PRO A 183 12.99 -17.92 23.62
C PRO A 183 12.22 -16.73 23.03
N GLN A 184 12.73 -16.09 21.97
CA GLN A 184 12.06 -14.99 21.32
C GLN A 184 10.71 -15.42 20.70
N ALA A 185 10.67 -16.59 20.05
CA ALA A 185 9.46 -17.14 19.47
C ALA A 185 8.42 -17.47 20.55
N PHE A 186 8.85 -18.09 21.66
CA PHE A 186 7.95 -18.43 22.78
C PHE A 186 7.42 -17.19 23.49
N ASN A 187 8.23 -16.17 23.71
CA ASN A 187 7.79 -14.89 24.29
C ASN A 187 6.77 -14.15 23.39
N ALA A 188 6.87 -14.32 22.09
CA ALA A 188 5.95 -13.72 21.12
C ALA A 188 4.66 -14.55 20.88
N PHE A 189 4.59 -15.79 21.38
CA PHE A 189 3.52 -16.74 21.06
C PHE A 189 2.14 -16.22 21.48
N ILE A 190 1.93 -15.93 22.79
CA ILE A 190 0.66 -15.42 23.29
C ILE A 190 0.34 -14.03 22.74
N PRO A 191 1.27 -13.04 22.74
CA PRO A 191 1.06 -11.75 22.10
C PRO A 191 0.62 -11.85 20.64
N GLY A 192 1.30 -12.68 19.84
CA GLY A 192 0.96 -12.91 18.44
C GLY A 192 -0.42 -13.54 18.27
N MET A 193 -0.71 -14.59 19.03
CA MET A 193 -2.00 -15.25 19.00
C MET A 193 -3.16 -14.30 19.35
N LEU A 194 -3.03 -13.52 20.43
CA LEU A 194 -4.05 -12.54 20.83
C LEU A 194 -4.27 -11.48 19.75
N THR A 195 -3.19 -11.00 19.12
CA THR A 195 -3.28 -10.02 18.04
C THR A 195 -4.06 -10.60 16.86
N VAL A 196 -3.71 -11.80 16.41
CA VAL A 196 -4.41 -12.45 15.27
C VAL A 196 -5.87 -12.72 15.62
N LEU A 197 -6.18 -13.16 16.83
CA LEU A 197 -7.58 -13.38 17.29
C LEU A 197 -8.40 -12.09 17.25
N VAL A 198 -7.83 -10.94 17.65
CA VAL A 198 -8.53 -9.64 17.56
C VAL A 198 -8.83 -9.29 16.10
N PHE A 199 -7.88 -9.47 15.19
CA PHE A 199 -8.10 -9.18 13.76
C PHE A 199 -9.05 -10.19 13.10
N ALA A 200 -9.02 -11.45 13.50
CA ALA A 200 -10.01 -12.46 13.06
C ALA A 200 -11.43 -12.10 13.53
N ALA A 201 -11.57 -11.69 14.80
CA ALA A 201 -12.85 -11.21 15.32
C ALA A 201 -13.34 -9.95 14.59
N LEU A 202 -12.43 -9.00 14.28
CA LEU A 202 -12.76 -7.82 13.48
C LEU A 202 -13.22 -8.21 12.07
N GLY A 203 -12.54 -9.14 11.40
CA GLY A 203 -12.92 -9.63 10.07
C GLY A 203 -14.30 -10.29 10.10
N ALA A 204 -14.55 -11.16 11.08
CA ALA A 204 -15.87 -11.79 11.26
C ALA A 204 -16.97 -10.76 11.55
N ALA A 205 -16.69 -9.75 12.39
CA ALA A 205 -17.62 -8.67 12.67
C ALA A 205 -17.95 -7.85 11.43
N MET A 206 -16.95 -7.51 10.60
CA MET A 206 -17.14 -6.79 9.33
C MET A 206 -18.06 -7.58 8.40
N GLN A 207 -17.84 -8.87 8.22
CA GLN A 207 -18.67 -9.72 7.38
C GLN A 207 -20.11 -9.84 7.92
N THR A 208 -20.27 -10.02 9.24
CA THR A 208 -21.57 -10.26 9.86
C THR A 208 -22.43 -9.00 9.95
N PHE A 209 -21.84 -7.86 10.35
CA PHE A 209 -22.58 -6.63 10.63
C PHE A 209 -22.57 -5.62 9.51
N VAL A 210 -21.53 -5.60 8.69
CA VAL A 210 -21.37 -4.64 7.58
C VAL A 210 -21.64 -5.30 6.22
N GLY A 211 -21.49 -6.62 6.13
CA GLY A 211 -21.73 -7.39 4.90
C GLY A 211 -20.61 -7.24 3.85
N MET A 212 -19.46 -6.65 4.23
CA MET A 212 -18.31 -6.47 3.33
C MET A 212 -16.99 -6.57 4.11
N SER A 213 -15.89 -6.78 3.39
CA SER A 213 -14.56 -6.79 3.99
C SER A 213 -14.11 -5.39 4.40
N LEU A 214 -13.13 -5.32 5.33
CA LEU A 214 -12.51 -4.03 5.68
C LEU A 214 -11.87 -3.36 4.46
N HIS A 215 -11.31 -4.14 3.55
CA HIS A 215 -10.71 -3.65 2.30
C HIS A 215 -11.73 -2.90 1.45
N GLU A 216 -12.88 -3.52 1.21
CA GLU A 216 -13.96 -2.92 0.45
C GLU A 216 -14.54 -1.68 1.14
N ALA A 217 -14.79 -1.76 2.46
CA ALA A 217 -15.34 -0.65 3.24
C ALA A 217 -14.42 0.58 3.22
N LEU A 218 -13.11 0.37 3.40
CA LEU A 218 -12.13 1.46 3.34
C LEU A 218 -11.98 2.02 1.93
N TYR A 219 -11.94 1.16 0.93
CA TYR A 219 -11.90 1.58 -0.47
C TYR A 219 -13.11 2.45 -0.83
N GLN A 220 -14.31 2.02 -0.50
CA GLN A 220 -15.54 2.79 -0.74
C GLN A 220 -15.53 4.12 0.02
N SER A 221 -15.04 4.13 1.27
CA SER A 221 -14.92 5.35 2.06
C SER A 221 -13.96 6.37 1.45
N ILE A 222 -12.84 5.92 0.87
CA ILE A 222 -11.89 6.79 0.18
C ILE A 222 -12.46 7.25 -1.17
N ARG A 223 -13.18 6.39 -1.88
CA ARG A 223 -13.78 6.69 -3.17
C ARG A 223 -14.96 7.66 -3.08
N MET A 224 -15.76 7.57 -2.02
CA MET A 224 -16.98 8.38 -1.82
C MET A 224 -16.80 9.89 -2.09
N PRO A 225 -15.78 10.59 -1.58
CA PRO A 225 -15.57 12.01 -1.87
C PRO A 225 -15.36 12.31 -3.36
N PHE A 226 -14.70 11.41 -4.08
CA PHE A 226 -14.46 11.55 -5.52
C PHE A 226 -15.74 11.38 -6.33
N ASP A 227 -16.60 10.42 -5.95
CA ASP A 227 -17.89 10.21 -6.60
C ASP A 227 -18.87 11.35 -6.30
N ALA A 228 -18.86 11.88 -5.06
CA ALA A 228 -19.74 12.98 -4.64
C ALA A 228 -19.48 14.30 -5.39
N ILE A 229 -18.22 14.59 -5.75
CA ILE A 229 -17.89 15.82 -6.51
C ILE A 229 -18.33 15.71 -7.98
N GLY A 230 -18.52 14.50 -8.49
CA GLY A 230 -18.83 14.26 -9.89
C GLY A 230 -17.62 14.47 -10.81
N GLU A 231 -17.83 14.35 -12.13
CA GLU A 231 -16.78 14.53 -13.12
C GLU A 231 -16.44 16.03 -13.29
N GLY A 232 -15.15 16.33 -13.46
CA GLY A 232 -14.67 17.65 -13.77
C GLY A 232 -13.44 18.08 -12.97
N LEU A 233 -13.10 19.36 -13.07
CA LEU A 233 -11.91 19.95 -12.46
C LEU A 233 -11.84 19.72 -10.94
N GLY A 234 -12.98 19.78 -10.23
CA GLY A 234 -13.04 19.59 -8.77
C GLY A 234 -12.54 18.21 -8.34
N ARG A 235 -12.96 17.15 -9.05
CA ARG A 235 -12.49 15.77 -8.80
C ARG A 235 -11.00 15.65 -9.07
N GLY A 236 -10.50 16.23 -10.18
CA GLY A 236 -9.08 16.26 -10.49
C GLY A 236 -8.27 17.00 -9.43
N MET A 237 -8.73 18.15 -8.95
CA MET A 237 -8.08 18.91 -7.88
C MET A 237 -8.04 18.13 -6.56
N LEU A 238 -9.13 17.46 -6.18
CA LEU A 238 -9.16 16.60 -5.00
C LEU A 238 -8.13 15.47 -5.12
N TYR A 239 -8.04 14.85 -6.31
CA TYR A 239 -7.07 13.79 -6.57
C TYR A 239 -5.63 14.29 -6.42
N ILE A 240 -5.30 15.42 -7.07
CA ILE A 240 -3.96 16.04 -7.01
C ILE A 240 -3.60 16.38 -5.55
N LEU A 241 -4.52 16.99 -4.82
CA LEU A 241 -4.30 17.34 -3.41
C LEU A 241 -4.05 16.09 -2.56
N SER A 242 -4.87 15.05 -2.71
CA SER A 242 -4.69 13.77 -2.00
C SER A 242 -3.35 13.13 -2.31
N LEU A 243 -2.96 13.12 -3.59
CA LEU A 243 -1.68 12.62 -4.07
C LEU A 243 -0.51 13.33 -3.38
N HIS A 244 -0.51 14.67 -3.38
CA HIS A 244 0.59 15.47 -2.82
C HIS A 244 0.64 15.43 -1.29
N VAL A 245 -0.51 15.31 -0.61
CA VAL A 245 -0.55 15.10 0.85
C VAL A 245 0.11 13.77 1.22
N LEU A 246 -0.15 12.70 0.47
CA LEU A 246 0.52 11.41 0.67
C LEU A 246 2.03 11.51 0.41
N TRP A 247 2.44 12.17 -0.69
CA TRP A 247 3.85 12.42 -0.97
C TRP A 247 4.54 13.26 0.11
N PHE A 248 3.88 14.29 0.61
CA PHE A 248 4.39 15.09 1.72
C PHE A 248 4.61 14.24 2.98
N ALA A 249 3.72 13.29 3.24
CA ALA A 249 3.89 12.31 4.30
C ALA A 249 4.99 11.26 4.02
N GLY A 250 5.61 11.29 2.82
CA GLY A 250 6.61 10.31 2.40
C GLY A 250 6.03 8.96 1.97
N ILE A 251 4.73 8.95 1.66
CA ILE A 251 4.01 7.78 1.14
C ILE A 251 3.86 7.96 -0.37
N HIS A 252 4.09 6.91 -1.15
CA HIS A 252 3.93 6.97 -2.61
C HIS A 252 2.45 7.09 -2.98
N GLY A 253 1.99 8.34 -3.14
CA GLY A 253 0.58 8.67 -3.31
C GLY A 253 -0.07 7.99 -4.51
N ALA A 254 0.62 7.92 -5.65
CA ALA A 254 0.11 7.28 -6.85
C ALA A 254 -0.21 5.79 -6.62
N ASN A 255 0.64 5.06 -5.90
CA ASN A 255 0.39 3.65 -5.60
C ASN A 255 -0.81 3.46 -4.66
N VAL A 256 -0.96 4.33 -3.67
CA VAL A 256 -2.08 4.26 -2.71
C VAL A 256 -3.41 4.61 -3.37
N LEU A 257 -3.42 5.57 -4.30
CA LEU A 257 -4.61 6.01 -5.03
C LEU A 257 -4.84 5.25 -6.35
N ASP A 258 -3.97 4.30 -6.70
CA ASP A 258 -4.09 3.52 -7.94
C ASP A 258 -5.47 2.87 -8.17
N PRO A 259 -6.13 2.28 -7.16
CA PRO A 259 -7.47 1.73 -7.34
C PRO A 259 -8.49 2.78 -7.79
N ILE A 260 -8.39 4.00 -7.26
CA ILE A 260 -9.27 5.12 -7.63
C ILE A 260 -8.97 5.57 -9.05
N THR A 261 -7.69 5.66 -9.39
CA THR A 261 -7.23 6.01 -10.75
C THR A 261 -7.79 5.02 -11.76
N HIS A 262 -7.65 3.73 -11.46
CA HIS A 262 -8.08 2.67 -12.36
C HIS A 262 -9.61 2.62 -12.51
N ASP A 263 -10.34 2.67 -11.40
CA ASP A 263 -11.79 2.49 -11.41
C ASP A 263 -12.55 3.73 -11.91
N ILE A 264 -12.01 4.94 -11.71
CA ILE A 264 -12.65 6.18 -12.18
C ILE A 264 -12.12 6.59 -13.55
N TYR A 265 -10.83 6.81 -13.65
CA TYR A 265 -10.23 7.39 -14.86
C TYR A 265 -9.93 6.33 -15.94
N GLY A 266 -9.71 5.07 -15.54
CA GLY A 266 -9.62 3.95 -16.46
C GLY A 266 -10.97 3.62 -17.09
N ALA A 267 -12.06 3.65 -16.31
CA ALA A 267 -13.42 3.48 -16.82
C ALA A 267 -13.80 4.60 -17.82
N ALA A 268 -13.44 5.85 -17.52
CA ALA A 268 -13.64 6.98 -18.43
C ALA A 268 -12.85 6.82 -19.74
N MET A 269 -11.62 6.29 -19.66
CA MET A 269 -10.82 5.98 -20.85
C MET A 269 -11.49 4.91 -21.72
N LEU A 270 -11.96 3.83 -21.12
CA LEU A 270 -12.66 2.75 -21.85
C LEU A 270 -13.95 3.27 -22.50
N ALA A 271 -14.74 4.11 -21.83
CA ALA A 271 -15.92 4.73 -22.39
C ALA A 271 -15.59 5.59 -23.62
N ASN A 272 -14.49 6.35 -23.58
CA ASN A 272 -14.00 7.12 -24.73
C ASN A 272 -13.55 6.21 -25.91
N GLU A 273 -12.90 5.10 -25.63
CA GLU A 273 -12.50 4.12 -26.66
C GLU A 273 -13.72 3.53 -27.37
N VAL A 274 -14.77 3.20 -26.61
CA VAL A 274 -16.03 2.69 -27.18
C VAL A 274 -16.73 3.76 -28.02
N ALA A 275 -16.82 5.00 -27.54
CA ALA A 275 -17.43 6.11 -28.29
C ALA A 275 -16.65 6.42 -29.57
N ALA A 276 -15.31 6.44 -29.52
CA ALA A 276 -14.46 6.63 -30.68
C ALA A 276 -14.66 5.54 -31.73
N ALA A 277 -14.76 4.28 -31.32
CA ALA A 277 -15.02 3.16 -32.21
C ALA A 277 -16.40 3.23 -32.88
N ALA A 278 -17.40 3.84 -32.19
CA ALA A 278 -18.73 4.09 -32.72
C ALA A 278 -18.82 5.38 -33.58
N GLY A 279 -17.75 6.19 -33.64
CA GLY A 279 -17.77 7.50 -34.32
C GLY A 279 -18.55 8.57 -33.56
N GLU A 280 -18.76 8.38 -32.24
CA GLU A 280 -19.47 9.30 -31.37
C GLU A 280 -18.50 10.29 -30.68
N PRO A 281 -19.00 11.45 -30.21
CA PRO A 281 -18.21 12.39 -29.40
C PRO A 281 -17.69 11.73 -28.12
N LEU A 282 -16.44 12.04 -27.75
CA LEU A 282 -15.83 11.49 -26.54
C LEU A 282 -16.53 12.04 -25.29
N PRO A 283 -17.14 11.20 -24.42
CA PRO A 283 -17.92 11.67 -23.26
C PRO A 283 -17.04 12.23 -22.12
N HIS A 284 -15.78 11.84 -22.01
CA HIS A 284 -14.94 12.18 -20.87
C HIS A 284 -13.66 12.93 -21.26
N ILE A 285 -13.34 14.00 -20.54
CA ILE A 285 -12.07 14.74 -20.70
C ILE A 285 -11.00 14.13 -19.78
N MET A 286 -11.33 13.88 -18.52
CA MET A 286 -10.41 13.34 -17.53
C MET A 286 -10.36 11.81 -17.59
N THR A 287 -9.51 11.30 -18.46
CA THR A 287 -9.22 9.87 -18.59
C THR A 287 -7.94 9.50 -17.86
N LYS A 288 -7.66 8.19 -17.75
CA LYS A 288 -6.40 7.72 -17.18
C LYS A 288 -5.20 8.29 -17.95
N THR A 289 -5.23 8.30 -19.28
CA THR A 289 -4.15 8.89 -20.10
C THR A 289 -3.96 10.37 -19.81
N PHE A 290 -5.07 11.13 -19.63
CA PHE A 290 -4.97 12.54 -19.24
C PHE A 290 -4.29 12.71 -17.89
N MET A 291 -4.67 11.92 -16.90
CA MET A 291 -4.10 11.95 -15.56
C MET A 291 -2.61 11.57 -15.59
N ASP A 292 -2.26 10.50 -16.27
CA ASP A 292 -0.87 10.03 -16.39
C ASP A 292 0.02 11.08 -17.07
N THR A 293 -0.50 11.77 -18.10
CA THR A 293 0.28 12.73 -18.89
C THR A 293 0.41 14.10 -18.22
N PHE A 294 -0.67 14.63 -17.64
CA PHE A 294 -0.72 16.02 -17.19
C PHE A 294 -0.72 16.19 -15.68
N VAL A 295 -1.06 15.14 -14.91
CA VAL A 295 -1.17 15.21 -13.46
C VAL A 295 -0.02 14.46 -12.78
N PHE A 296 0.36 13.29 -13.29
CA PHE A 296 1.43 12.48 -12.70
C PHE A 296 2.83 12.83 -13.20
N MET A 297 3.00 13.93 -13.94
CA MET A 297 4.30 14.34 -14.49
C MET A 297 5.36 14.43 -13.40
N GLY A 298 6.13 13.34 -13.24
CA GLY A 298 7.27 13.25 -12.32
C GLY A 298 6.93 13.07 -10.85
N GLY A 299 5.71 12.68 -10.52
CA GLY A 299 5.25 12.46 -9.15
C GLY A 299 5.47 11.05 -8.64
#